data_4e923e1ea5bfe6e6726b90c237b375d6
#
_entry.id   4e923e1ea5bfe6e6726b90c237b375d6
#
_cell.length_a   1.000
_cell.length_b   1.000
_cell.length_c   1.000
_cell.angle_alpha   90.00
_cell.angle_beta   90.00
_cell.angle_gamma   90.00
#
_symmetry.space_group_name_H-M   'P 1'
#
loop_
_entity.id
_entity.type
_entity.pdbx_description
1 polymer ?
#
loop_
_entity_poly.entity_id
_entity_poly.type
_entity_poly.pdbx_seq_one_letter_code
_entity_poly.pdbx_strand_id
1 'polypeptide(L)'
;FEGRDVVLRLEKSIYGQMDSPKLFYEHLSTGMTALGFEPTLSDPCLFVHKTLPIMVLNYCDDQIWLSPDDKHIENYVKKLAELGYDLTLEPKGDMFGFLGIDFKRNGSAIELTQVGLIQKVIKYTGMEKANSLPTPALKEPLGTDPNGEPFNEEWNYAAAIGMLLYI
;
A
#
# COMPACT_ATOMS: atom_id res chain seq x y z
N PHE A 1 4.49 15.62 -38.78
CA PHE A 1 4.95 14.21 -38.77
C PHE A 1 4.15 13.31 -39.73
N GLU A 2 3.52 13.90 -40.75
CA GLU A 2 2.70 13.16 -41.71
C GLU A 2 3.55 12.11 -42.45
N GLY A 3 3.20 10.82 -42.26
CA GLY A 3 3.70 9.69 -43.05
C GLY A 3 5.09 9.16 -42.71
N ARG A 4 5.65 9.46 -41.53
CA ARG A 4 6.91 8.85 -41.07
C ARG A 4 6.70 8.10 -39.75
N ASP A 5 7.19 6.88 -39.68
CA ASP A 5 7.33 6.15 -38.42
C ASP A 5 8.35 6.92 -37.56
N VAL A 6 7.89 7.46 -36.44
CA VAL A 6 8.72 8.18 -35.49
C VAL A 6 8.88 7.33 -34.24
N VAL A 7 10.11 7.02 -33.87
CA VAL A 7 10.45 6.35 -32.62
C VAL A 7 11.01 7.38 -31.67
N LEU A 8 10.42 7.47 -30.47
CA LEU A 8 10.90 8.33 -29.39
C LEU A 8 11.73 7.50 -28.41
N ARG A 9 12.93 7.96 -28.10
CA ARG A 9 13.74 7.39 -27.03
C ARG A 9 13.23 7.88 -25.69
N LEU A 10 13.00 6.97 -24.76
CA LEU A 10 12.65 7.31 -23.38
C LEU A 10 13.94 7.63 -22.59
N GLU A 11 13.98 8.78 -21.98
CA GLU A 11 15.08 9.21 -21.08
C GLU A 11 14.84 8.75 -19.63
N LYS A 12 13.58 8.47 -19.26
CA LYS A 12 13.17 7.98 -17.95
C LYS A 12 12.15 6.86 -18.13
N SER A 13 12.03 6.00 -17.13
CA SER A 13 10.95 5.00 -17.08
C SER A 13 9.58 5.67 -17.00
N ILE A 14 8.59 5.03 -17.59
CA ILE A 14 7.19 5.49 -17.56
C ILE A 14 6.32 4.47 -16.84
N TYR A 15 5.18 4.93 -16.33
CA TYR A 15 4.19 4.04 -15.73
C TYR A 15 3.75 2.95 -16.71
N GLY A 16 3.67 1.71 -16.20
CA GLY A 16 3.27 0.54 -17.00
C GLY A 16 4.43 -0.24 -17.63
N GLN A 17 5.66 0.25 -17.57
CA GLN A 17 6.83 -0.57 -17.95
C GLN A 17 7.11 -1.60 -16.84
N MET A 18 7.48 -2.82 -17.22
CA MET A 18 7.77 -3.92 -16.28
C MET A 18 8.92 -3.59 -15.32
N ASP A 19 9.92 -2.84 -15.77
CA ASP A 19 11.10 -2.50 -14.97
C ASP A 19 10.96 -1.23 -14.13
N SER A 20 9.90 -0.43 -14.34
CA SER A 20 9.73 0.87 -13.65
C SER A 20 9.74 0.76 -12.13
N PRO A 21 9.06 -0.19 -11.48
CA PRO A 21 9.10 -0.32 -10.02
C PRO A 21 10.50 -0.61 -9.49
N LYS A 22 11.26 -1.45 -10.19
CA LYS A 22 12.63 -1.79 -9.82
C LYS A 22 13.55 -0.58 -9.96
N LEU A 23 13.49 0.13 -11.08
CA LEU A 23 14.30 1.32 -11.32
C LEU A 23 13.99 2.44 -10.31
N PHE A 24 12.73 2.61 -9.97
CA PHE A 24 12.32 3.56 -8.93
C PHE A 24 12.89 3.18 -7.56
N TYR A 25 12.76 1.90 -7.16
CA TYR A 25 13.30 1.40 -5.90
C TYR A 25 14.82 1.58 -5.83
N GLU A 26 15.57 1.21 -6.87
CA GLU A 26 17.03 1.36 -6.93
C GLU A 26 17.45 2.84 -6.82
N HIS A 27 16.73 3.72 -7.51
CA HIS A 27 16.96 5.16 -7.44
C HIS A 27 16.72 5.69 -6.02
N LEU A 28 15.55 5.40 -5.43
CA LEU A 28 15.20 5.84 -4.07
C LEU A 28 16.17 5.27 -3.03
N SER A 29 16.51 3.98 -3.12
CA SER A 29 17.47 3.32 -2.22
C SER A 29 18.84 3.99 -2.24
N THR A 30 19.27 4.48 -3.41
CA THR A 30 20.52 5.23 -3.54
C THR A 30 20.47 6.53 -2.72
N GLY A 31 19.39 7.30 -2.81
CA GLY A 31 19.21 8.52 -2.02
C GLY A 31 19.10 8.25 -0.53
N MET A 32 18.32 7.23 -0.14
CA MET A 32 18.17 6.84 1.26
C MET A 32 19.52 6.41 1.87
N THR A 33 20.29 5.60 1.14
CA THR A 33 21.61 5.13 1.60
C THR A 33 22.61 6.31 1.73
N ALA A 34 22.61 7.25 0.81
CA ALA A 34 23.43 8.45 0.88
C ALA A 34 23.12 9.31 2.13
N LEU A 35 21.90 9.24 2.64
CA LEU A 35 21.47 9.92 3.86
C LEU A 35 21.60 9.09 5.13
N GLY A 36 22.21 7.90 5.07
CA GLY A 36 22.50 7.06 6.23
C GLY A 36 21.42 6.06 6.60
N PHE A 37 20.47 5.80 5.71
CA PHE A 37 19.50 4.71 5.89
C PHE A 37 20.02 3.39 5.30
N GLU A 38 19.57 2.28 5.86
CA GLU A 38 19.83 0.94 5.36
C GLU A 38 18.51 0.15 5.27
N PRO A 39 18.29 -0.62 4.19
CA PRO A 39 17.16 -1.53 4.12
C PRO A 39 17.31 -2.65 5.13
N THR A 40 16.21 -3.13 5.70
CA THR A 40 16.26 -4.28 6.63
C THR A 40 16.41 -5.60 5.86
N LEU A 41 16.91 -6.63 6.55
CA LEU A 41 17.05 -7.97 5.96
C LEU A 41 15.70 -8.67 5.74
N SER A 42 14.72 -8.37 6.60
CA SER A 42 13.38 -8.98 6.53
C SER A 42 12.49 -8.37 5.44
N ASP A 43 12.64 -7.07 5.21
CA ASP A 43 11.89 -6.34 4.20
C ASP A 43 12.78 -5.24 3.60
N PRO A 44 13.18 -5.36 2.33
CA PRO A 44 14.02 -4.36 1.68
C PRO A 44 13.32 -3.01 1.49
N CYS A 45 11.99 -2.95 1.60
CA CYS A 45 11.23 -1.70 1.53
C CYS A 45 11.19 -0.95 2.87
N LEU A 46 11.58 -1.59 3.98
CA LEU A 46 11.71 -0.96 5.29
C LEU A 46 13.15 -0.48 5.50
N PHE A 47 13.33 0.83 5.51
CA PHE A 47 14.62 1.47 5.76
C PHE A 47 14.72 1.95 7.21
N VAL A 48 15.88 1.73 7.82
CA VAL A 48 16.19 2.19 9.18
C VAL A 48 17.43 3.08 9.13
N HIS A 49 17.39 4.21 9.82
CA HIS A 49 18.55 5.08 9.89
C HIS A 49 19.60 4.52 10.88
N LYS A 50 20.88 4.54 10.50
CA LYS A 50 22.00 3.93 11.26
C LYS A 50 22.17 4.43 12.68
N THR A 51 21.87 5.70 12.95
CA THR A 51 22.19 6.34 14.23
C THR A 51 21.00 7.06 14.86
N LEU A 52 19.95 7.34 14.12
CA LEU A 52 18.76 8.04 14.60
C LEU A 52 17.56 7.10 14.64
N PRO A 53 16.60 7.32 15.54
CA PRO A 53 15.40 6.50 15.63
C PRO A 53 14.39 6.88 14.54
N ILE A 54 14.77 6.69 13.28
CA ILE A 54 13.94 6.97 12.10
C ILE A 54 13.80 5.69 11.30
N MET A 55 12.58 5.37 10.95
CA MET A 55 12.23 4.28 10.03
C MET A 55 11.38 4.83 8.90
N VAL A 56 11.55 4.25 7.71
CA VAL A 56 10.77 4.63 6.52
C VAL A 56 10.32 3.35 5.82
N LEU A 57 9.01 3.18 5.71
CA LEU A 57 8.42 2.13 4.91
C LEU A 57 8.06 2.71 3.54
N ASN A 58 8.58 2.11 2.48
CA ASN A 58 8.33 2.53 1.11
C ASN A 58 7.41 1.55 0.41
N TYR A 59 6.44 2.08 -0.33
CA TYR A 59 5.65 1.30 -1.26
C TYR A 59 5.44 2.10 -2.55
N CYS A 60 6.24 1.83 -3.55
CA CYS A 60 6.32 2.64 -4.77
C CYS A 60 6.55 4.12 -4.43
N ASP A 61 5.59 4.98 -4.76
CA ASP A 61 5.57 6.42 -4.53
C ASP A 61 5.05 6.81 -3.13
N ASP A 62 4.42 5.88 -2.40
CA ASP A 62 3.93 6.11 -1.05
C ASP A 62 4.98 5.76 0.02
N GLN A 63 5.08 6.60 1.05
CA GLN A 63 6.02 6.41 2.16
C GLN A 63 5.38 6.69 3.51
N ILE A 64 5.70 5.84 4.50
CA ILE A 64 5.43 6.12 5.92
C ILE A 64 6.74 6.42 6.61
N TRP A 65 6.83 7.59 7.22
CA TRP A 65 7.95 8.02 8.03
C TRP A 65 7.61 7.91 9.51
N LEU A 66 8.45 7.24 10.28
CA LEU A 66 8.29 7.05 11.72
C LEU A 66 9.49 7.64 12.43
N SER A 67 9.26 8.58 13.34
CA SER A 67 10.27 9.21 14.19
C SER A 67 9.62 9.72 15.48
N PRO A 68 10.33 9.70 16.62
CA PRO A 68 9.85 10.36 17.84
C PRO A 68 9.90 11.89 17.76
N ASP A 69 10.68 12.47 16.83
CA ASP A 69 10.77 13.91 16.57
C ASP A 69 10.50 14.20 15.10
N ASP A 70 9.44 14.94 14.86
CA ASP A 70 9.01 15.35 13.52
C ASP A 70 10.04 16.17 12.75
N LYS A 71 10.86 16.94 13.45
CA LYS A 71 11.96 17.71 12.84
C LYS A 71 12.97 16.81 12.10
N HIS A 72 13.13 15.59 12.56
CA HIS A 72 13.96 14.62 11.85
C HIS A 72 13.36 14.35 10.45
N ILE A 73 12.04 14.08 10.38
CA ILE A 73 11.35 13.79 9.11
C ILE A 73 11.49 14.99 8.17
N GLU A 74 11.14 16.20 8.64
CA GLU A 74 11.22 17.43 7.84
C GLU A 74 12.63 17.67 7.29
N ASN A 75 13.65 17.46 8.12
CA ASN A 75 15.05 17.62 7.73
C ASN A 75 15.48 16.62 6.65
N TYR A 76 15.09 15.35 6.79
CA TYR A 76 15.47 14.32 5.81
C TYR A 76 14.71 14.42 4.51
N VAL A 77 13.42 14.80 4.52
CA VAL A 77 12.67 15.11 3.30
C VAL A 77 13.29 16.27 2.56
N LYS A 78 13.72 17.33 3.28
CA LYS A 78 14.46 18.45 2.67
C LYS A 78 15.78 18.00 2.04
N LYS A 79 16.56 17.16 2.73
CA LYS A 79 17.81 16.62 2.16
C LYS A 79 17.56 15.73 0.94
N LEU A 80 16.49 14.95 0.92
CA LEU A 80 16.10 14.19 -0.27
C LEU A 80 15.74 15.12 -1.43
N ALA A 81 15.01 16.22 -1.17
CA ALA A 81 14.72 17.21 -2.19
C ALA A 81 15.99 17.87 -2.75
N GLU A 82 16.99 18.15 -1.92
CA GLU A 82 18.31 18.65 -2.35
C GLU A 82 19.07 17.64 -3.24
N LEU A 83 18.79 16.33 -3.08
CA LEU A 83 19.30 15.26 -3.94
C LEU A 83 18.45 15.02 -5.21
N GLY A 84 17.38 15.79 -5.40
CA GLY A 84 16.51 15.70 -6.58
C GLY A 84 15.32 14.76 -6.42
N TYR A 85 14.99 14.33 -5.18
CA TYR A 85 13.78 13.57 -4.88
C TYR A 85 12.68 14.53 -4.45
N ASP A 86 11.65 14.64 -5.27
CA ASP A 86 10.49 15.52 -5.00
C ASP A 86 9.44 14.77 -4.18
N LEU A 87 9.55 14.89 -2.85
CA LEU A 87 8.63 14.27 -1.90
C LEU A 87 7.71 15.33 -1.28
N THR A 88 6.42 15.04 -1.23
CA THR A 88 5.42 15.86 -0.56
C THR A 88 5.07 15.25 0.79
N LEU A 89 5.21 16.03 1.88
CA LEU A 89 4.73 15.64 3.20
C LEU A 89 3.25 15.96 3.34
N GLU A 90 2.46 14.96 3.67
CA GLU A 90 1.08 15.16 4.08
C GLU A 90 1.00 15.70 5.53
N PRO A 91 -0.08 16.42 5.89
CA PRO A 91 -0.28 16.91 7.24
C PRO A 91 -0.25 15.78 8.28
N LYS A 92 0.33 16.07 9.45
CA LYS A 92 0.38 15.15 10.59
C LYS A 92 -1.02 14.84 11.10
N GLY A 93 -1.25 13.59 11.45
CA GLY A 93 -2.51 13.14 12.05
C GLY A 93 -2.72 11.65 11.86
N ASP A 94 -3.97 11.25 11.95
CA ASP A 94 -4.36 9.89 11.59
C ASP A 94 -4.10 9.70 10.08
N MET A 95 -3.39 8.63 9.74
CA MET A 95 -3.13 8.30 8.34
C MET A 95 -4.29 7.49 7.80
N PHE A 96 -4.85 7.94 6.69
CA PHE A 96 -5.94 7.25 6.02
C PHE A 96 -5.47 6.71 4.67
N GLY A 97 -5.79 5.43 4.43
CA GLY A 97 -5.69 4.85 3.11
C GLY A 97 -4.30 4.41 2.65
N PHE A 98 -3.28 4.30 3.52
CA PHE A 98 -2.01 3.71 3.11
C PHE A 98 -2.21 2.23 2.79
N LEU A 99 -2.08 1.88 1.53
CA LEU A 99 -2.38 0.54 1.02
C LEU A 99 -3.79 0.03 1.40
N GLY A 100 -4.76 0.92 1.56
CA GLY A 100 -6.11 0.56 1.98
C GLY A 100 -6.25 0.26 3.47
N ILE A 101 -5.24 0.58 4.27
CA ILE A 101 -5.23 0.45 5.73
C ILE A 101 -5.29 1.84 6.34
N ASP A 102 -6.21 2.03 7.28
CA ASP A 102 -6.33 3.25 8.07
C ASP A 102 -5.56 3.09 9.38
N PHE A 103 -4.76 4.08 9.71
CA PHE A 103 -3.95 4.14 10.93
C PHE A 103 -4.53 5.19 11.86
N LYS A 104 -4.95 4.78 13.04
CA LYS A 104 -5.48 5.68 14.05
C LYS A 104 -4.67 5.60 15.32
N ARG A 105 -4.24 6.75 15.83
CA ARG A 105 -3.52 6.81 17.10
C ARG A 105 -4.51 6.86 18.25
N ASN A 106 -4.38 5.92 19.18
CA ASN A 106 -5.18 5.87 20.40
C ASN A 106 -4.25 5.87 21.62
N GLY A 107 -3.89 7.06 22.12
CA GLY A 107 -2.89 7.24 23.18
C GLY A 107 -1.52 6.75 22.74
N SER A 108 -1.01 5.69 23.40
CA SER A 108 0.26 5.02 23.06
C SER A 108 0.11 3.87 22.07
N ALA A 109 -1.12 3.49 21.72
CA ALA A 109 -1.41 2.43 20.77
C ALA A 109 -1.66 2.98 19.37
N ILE A 110 -1.39 2.15 18.36
CA ILE A 110 -1.78 2.40 16.96
C ILE A 110 -2.80 1.33 16.61
N GLU A 111 -3.98 1.75 16.20
CA GLU A 111 -5.06 0.91 15.70
C GLU A 111 -4.99 0.88 14.16
N LEU A 112 -4.96 -0.32 13.60
CA LEU A 112 -4.98 -0.55 12.15
C LEU A 112 -6.35 -1.09 11.77
N THR A 113 -7.01 -0.45 10.81
CA THR A 113 -8.34 -0.88 10.35
C THR A 113 -8.44 -0.84 8.83
N GLN A 114 -9.38 -1.64 8.29
CA GLN A 114 -9.69 -1.69 6.86
C GLN A 114 -11.21 -1.49 6.63
N VAL A 115 -11.80 -0.57 7.39
CA VAL A 115 -13.26 -0.33 7.35
C VAL A 115 -13.75 -0.04 5.94
N GLY A 116 -13.00 0.74 5.16
CA GLY A 116 -13.34 1.07 3.78
C GLY A 116 -13.39 -0.18 2.87
N LEU A 117 -12.43 -1.10 3.02
CA LEU A 117 -12.41 -2.34 2.25
C LEU A 117 -13.55 -3.29 2.67
N ILE A 118 -13.79 -3.42 3.98
CA ILE A 118 -14.91 -4.23 4.51
C ILE A 118 -16.24 -3.73 3.94
N GLN A 119 -16.48 -2.41 3.98
CA GLN A 119 -17.70 -1.81 3.42
C GLN A 119 -17.81 -2.06 1.91
N LYS A 120 -16.68 -1.99 1.18
CA LYS A 120 -16.63 -2.30 -0.24
C LYS A 120 -17.02 -3.75 -0.51
N VAL A 121 -16.52 -4.70 0.26
CA VAL A 121 -16.89 -6.13 0.13
C VAL A 121 -18.38 -6.33 0.37
N ILE A 122 -18.91 -5.79 1.48
CA ILE A 122 -20.34 -5.88 1.84
C ILE A 122 -21.21 -5.36 0.71
N LYS A 123 -20.90 -4.19 0.17
CA LYS A 123 -21.64 -3.58 -0.94
C LYS A 123 -21.49 -4.38 -2.23
N TYR A 124 -20.28 -4.86 -2.53
CA TYR A 124 -19.98 -5.60 -3.75
C TYR A 124 -20.74 -6.93 -3.81
N THR A 125 -20.95 -7.57 -2.66
CA THR A 125 -21.70 -8.84 -2.56
C THR A 125 -23.18 -8.67 -2.25
N GLY A 126 -23.70 -7.42 -2.19
CA GLY A 126 -25.12 -7.15 -1.90
C GLY A 126 -25.54 -7.47 -0.47
N MET A 127 -24.59 -7.50 0.48
CA MET A 127 -24.84 -7.95 1.85
C MET A 127 -25.12 -6.80 2.85
N GLU A 128 -25.44 -5.59 2.38
CA GLU A 128 -25.65 -4.42 3.26
C GLU A 128 -26.80 -4.61 4.27
N LYS A 129 -27.74 -5.48 3.95
CA LYS A 129 -28.88 -5.80 4.81
C LYS A 129 -28.76 -7.16 5.50
N ALA A 130 -27.62 -7.84 5.36
CA ALA A 130 -27.43 -9.14 5.97
C ALA A 130 -27.29 -9.01 7.50
N ASN A 131 -27.83 -9.97 8.24
CA ASN A 131 -27.63 -10.06 9.67
C ASN A 131 -26.21 -10.56 9.97
N SER A 132 -25.56 -9.96 10.98
CA SER A 132 -24.28 -10.47 11.45
C SER A 132 -24.43 -11.83 12.13
N LEU A 133 -23.46 -12.71 11.88
CA LEU A 133 -23.34 -13.99 12.56
C LEU A 133 -22.08 -14.02 13.42
N PRO A 134 -22.13 -14.66 14.61
CA PRO A 134 -20.96 -14.69 15.51
C PRO A 134 -19.85 -15.64 15.03
N THR A 135 -20.12 -16.46 14.02
CA THR A 135 -19.17 -17.42 13.47
C THR A 135 -19.10 -17.29 11.95
N PRO A 136 -17.90 -17.38 11.36
CA PRO A 136 -17.73 -17.23 9.90
C PRO A 136 -18.22 -18.44 9.09
N ALA A 137 -18.49 -19.58 9.74
CA ALA A 137 -18.90 -20.80 9.08
C ALA A 137 -19.94 -21.55 9.92
N LEU A 138 -20.73 -22.39 9.25
CA LEU A 138 -21.62 -23.35 9.89
C LEU A 138 -20.82 -24.49 10.53
N LYS A 139 -21.45 -25.28 11.44
CA LYS A 139 -20.82 -26.44 12.07
C LYS A 139 -20.42 -27.54 11.08
N GLU A 140 -21.19 -27.66 10.01
CA GLU A 140 -20.91 -28.61 8.96
C GLU A 140 -19.96 -28.06 7.93
N PRO A 141 -18.95 -28.83 7.48
CA PRO A 141 -18.07 -28.40 6.40
C PRO A 141 -18.87 -28.09 5.14
N LEU A 142 -18.50 -27.02 4.46
CA LEU A 142 -19.03 -26.73 3.12
C LEU A 142 -18.59 -27.86 2.18
N GLY A 143 -19.56 -28.57 1.63
CA GLY A 143 -19.37 -29.61 0.63
C GLY A 143 -19.82 -29.16 -0.75
N THR A 144 -19.70 -30.07 -1.71
CA THR A 144 -20.31 -29.87 -3.04
C THR A 144 -21.80 -30.09 -2.91
N ASP A 145 -22.62 -29.14 -3.36
CA ASP A 145 -24.05 -29.31 -3.53
C ASP A 145 -24.36 -29.72 -4.98
N PRO A 146 -24.61 -31.03 -5.25
CA PRO A 146 -24.85 -31.48 -6.61
C PRO A 146 -26.19 -30.97 -7.19
N ASN A 147 -27.10 -30.48 -6.34
CA ASN A 147 -28.39 -29.92 -6.73
C ASN A 147 -28.42 -28.38 -6.60
N GLY A 148 -27.29 -27.76 -6.27
CA GLY A 148 -27.19 -26.32 -6.12
C GLY A 148 -27.40 -25.61 -7.46
N GLU A 149 -28.11 -24.50 -7.41
CA GLU A 149 -28.22 -23.62 -8.57
C GLU A 149 -26.85 -23.03 -8.96
N PRO A 150 -26.57 -22.87 -10.25
CA PRO A 150 -25.36 -22.20 -10.68
C PRO A 150 -25.27 -20.79 -10.09
N PHE A 151 -24.06 -20.35 -9.76
CA PHE A 151 -23.84 -18.98 -9.32
C PHE A 151 -24.30 -18.00 -10.43
N ASN A 152 -25.14 -17.06 -10.07
CA ASN A 152 -25.80 -16.13 -11.02
C ASN A 152 -24.88 -15.03 -11.60
N GLU A 153 -23.58 -15.02 -11.21
CA GLU A 153 -22.58 -14.06 -11.66
C GLU A 153 -22.91 -12.57 -11.39
N GLU A 154 -23.81 -12.27 -10.45
CA GLU A 154 -24.11 -10.89 -10.05
C GLU A 154 -22.86 -10.12 -9.59
N TRP A 155 -21.85 -10.85 -9.12
CA TRP A 155 -20.54 -10.31 -8.76
C TRP A 155 -19.43 -11.32 -9.08
N ASN A 156 -18.22 -10.84 -9.29
CA ASN A 156 -17.07 -11.72 -9.57
C ASN A 156 -16.57 -12.39 -8.28
N TYR A 157 -16.73 -13.71 -8.20
CA TYR A 157 -16.32 -14.51 -7.04
C TYR A 157 -14.82 -14.37 -6.72
N ALA A 158 -13.95 -14.45 -7.72
CA ALA A 158 -12.50 -14.34 -7.54
C ALA A 158 -12.10 -12.95 -7.00
N ALA A 159 -12.77 -11.88 -7.45
CA ALA A 159 -12.55 -10.54 -6.94
C ALA A 159 -12.97 -10.40 -5.47
N ALA A 160 -14.12 -11.00 -5.07
CA ALA A 160 -14.57 -11.01 -3.68
C ALA A 160 -13.58 -11.77 -2.77
N ILE A 161 -13.12 -12.95 -3.20
CA ILE A 161 -12.09 -13.71 -2.47
C ILE A 161 -10.79 -12.93 -2.37
N GLY A 162 -10.35 -12.27 -3.45
CA GLY A 162 -9.15 -11.42 -3.42
C GLY A 162 -9.25 -10.28 -2.39
N MET A 163 -10.40 -9.63 -2.29
CA MET A 163 -10.65 -8.61 -1.27
C MET A 163 -10.64 -9.18 0.15
N LEU A 164 -11.26 -10.36 0.36
CA LEU A 164 -11.28 -11.03 1.68
C LEU A 164 -9.90 -11.51 2.12
N LEU A 165 -9.04 -11.96 1.20
CA LEU A 165 -7.67 -12.38 1.51
C LEU A 165 -6.77 -11.18 1.86
N TYR A 166 -7.17 -9.96 1.50
CA TYR A 166 -6.43 -8.75 1.82
C TYR A 166 -6.83 -8.13 3.18
N ILE A 167 -7.99 -8.48 3.73
CA ILE A 167 -8.45 -8.09 5.07
C ILE A 167 -7.75 -8.94 6.14
#